data_a85ddac1d0318f2e6ef35ef2518c9290
#
_entry.id   a85ddac1d0318f2e6ef35ef2518c9290
#
_cell.length_a   1.000
_cell.length_b   1.000
_cell.length_c   1.000
_cell.angle_alpha   90.00
_cell.angle_beta   90.00
_cell.angle_gamma   90.00
#
_symmetry.space_group_name_H-M   'P 1'
#
loop_
_entity.id
_entity.type
_entity.pdbx_description
1 polymer ?
#
loop_
_entity_poly.entity_id
_entity_poly.type
_entity_poly.pdbx_seq_one_letter_code
_entity_poly.pdbx_strand_id
1 'polypeptide(L)'
;MSQPNLSNAITRLENKLGAKLFERTRGKIRLTDVGREYLRYVNDAFVILEEGEMHVHEMTESRNSRVMVSCSINKLMNTVIESYVSGHSNVLIHQSLLPAENIVHQFERNEVDFAITFRPIQGPQLEWIPIFKSELLVGVSKNHPFANKASIRLQDLADQPFVCNNVGADMVILQELCAVGGFSPKLSFESNDGQFIGEILQRDRMLALIPALDYYEVATGGFANIQPLHPLVISDYDAHVTVGITKRADKPMNRTTKEFLEFTKDSLLKRSALVDEFIDQLNLR
;
A
#
# COMPACT_ATOMS: atom_id res chain seq x y z
N MET A 1 -15.08 -21.03 -21.57
CA MET A 1 -16.48 -21.53 -21.55
C MET A 1 -17.29 -20.73 -22.55
N SER A 2 -18.11 -21.35 -23.40
CA SER A 2 -18.98 -20.60 -24.32
C SER A 2 -20.21 -20.06 -23.58
N GLN A 3 -20.73 -18.89 -23.99
CA GLN A 3 -21.90 -18.25 -23.36
C GLN A 3 -23.13 -19.17 -23.23
N PRO A 4 -23.46 -20.07 -24.20
CA PRO A 4 -24.56 -21.05 -24.05
C PRO A 4 -24.30 -22.05 -22.92
N ASN A 5 -23.08 -22.52 -22.74
CA ASN A 5 -22.73 -23.48 -21.69
C ASN A 5 -22.87 -22.89 -20.29
N LEU A 6 -22.48 -21.63 -20.11
CA LEU A 6 -22.64 -20.93 -18.84
C LEU A 6 -24.14 -20.75 -18.49
N SER A 7 -24.94 -20.29 -19.45
CA SER A 7 -26.39 -20.13 -19.26
C SER A 7 -27.09 -21.46 -18.87
N ASN A 8 -26.71 -22.54 -19.51
CA ASN A 8 -27.26 -23.87 -19.18
C ASN A 8 -26.82 -24.34 -17.77
N ALA A 9 -25.57 -24.10 -17.38
CA ALA A 9 -25.07 -24.43 -16.05
C ALA A 9 -25.84 -23.68 -14.95
N ILE A 10 -26.03 -22.37 -15.15
CA ILE A 10 -26.83 -21.53 -14.23
C ILE A 10 -28.26 -22.03 -14.14
N THR A 11 -28.91 -22.32 -15.26
CA THR A 11 -30.30 -22.84 -15.28
C THR A 11 -30.41 -24.16 -14.52
N ARG A 12 -29.46 -25.07 -14.69
CA ARG A 12 -29.41 -26.34 -13.94
C ARG A 12 -29.25 -26.12 -12.44
N LEU A 13 -28.40 -25.20 -12.04
CA LEU A 13 -28.20 -24.85 -10.64
C LEU A 13 -29.46 -24.25 -10.02
N GLU A 14 -30.09 -23.27 -10.68
CA GLU A 14 -31.36 -22.68 -10.25
C GLU A 14 -32.47 -23.70 -10.10
N ASN A 15 -32.58 -24.63 -11.06
CA ASN A 15 -33.56 -25.72 -10.99
C ASN A 15 -33.29 -26.67 -9.81
N LYS A 16 -32.01 -26.98 -9.54
CA LYS A 16 -31.62 -27.80 -8.37
C LYS A 16 -31.96 -27.12 -7.04
N LEU A 17 -31.80 -25.82 -6.96
CA LEU A 17 -32.07 -25.02 -5.75
C LEU A 17 -33.55 -24.65 -5.61
N GLY A 18 -34.35 -24.78 -6.67
CA GLY A 18 -35.75 -24.36 -6.71
C GLY A 18 -35.91 -22.82 -6.64
N ALA A 19 -34.87 -22.07 -6.91
CA ALA A 19 -34.88 -20.61 -6.79
C ALA A 19 -34.04 -19.92 -7.90
N LYS A 20 -34.45 -18.72 -8.28
CA LYS A 20 -33.69 -17.89 -9.22
C LYS A 20 -32.55 -17.16 -8.49
N LEU A 21 -31.32 -17.35 -8.99
CA LEU A 21 -30.14 -16.68 -8.48
C LEU A 21 -29.86 -15.37 -9.22
N PHE A 22 -30.30 -15.27 -10.48
CA PHE A 22 -30.10 -14.10 -11.33
C PHE A 22 -31.42 -13.55 -11.86
N GLU A 23 -31.51 -12.26 -11.97
CA GLU A 23 -32.60 -11.53 -12.62
C GLU A 23 -32.07 -10.61 -13.74
N ARG A 24 -32.92 -10.36 -14.73
CA ARG A 24 -32.62 -9.45 -15.83
C ARG A 24 -33.42 -8.16 -15.64
N THR A 25 -32.70 -7.07 -15.36
CA THR A 25 -33.32 -5.76 -15.22
C THR A 25 -32.72 -4.78 -16.26
N ARG A 26 -33.56 -4.28 -17.17
CA ARG A 26 -33.15 -3.31 -18.20
C ARG A 26 -31.89 -3.71 -18.99
N GLY A 27 -31.80 -5.00 -19.40
CA GLY A 27 -30.67 -5.52 -20.20
C GLY A 27 -29.40 -5.84 -19.40
N LYS A 28 -29.41 -5.67 -18.08
CA LYS A 28 -28.33 -6.07 -17.16
C LYS A 28 -28.73 -7.29 -16.36
N ILE A 29 -27.76 -8.17 -16.11
CA ILE A 29 -27.93 -9.33 -15.22
C ILE A 29 -27.50 -8.89 -13.83
N ARG A 30 -28.33 -9.17 -12.82
CA ARG A 30 -28.04 -8.93 -11.40
C ARG A 30 -28.35 -10.16 -10.57
N LEU A 31 -27.70 -10.31 -9.42
CA LEU A 31 -28.06 -11.31 -8.44
C LEU A 31 -29.36 -10.93 -7.75
N THR A 32 -30.22 -11.91 -7.53
CA THR A 32 -31.37 -11.81 -6.61
C THR A 32 -30.87 -11.80 -5.16
N ASP A 33 -31.74 -11.55 -4.18
CA ASP A 33 -31.39 -11.68 -2.76
C ASP A 33 -30.97 -13.10 -2.41
N VAL A 34 -31.69 -14.11 -2.95
CA VAL A 34 -31.33 -15.52 -2.83
C VAL A 34 -29.98 -15.81 -3.50
N GLY A 35 -29.72 -15.17 -4.65
CA GLY A 35 -28.45 -15.30 -5.37
C GLY A 35 -27.27 -14.73 -4.57
N ARG A 36 -27.45 -13.60 -3.90
CA ARG A 36 -26.42 -13.00 -3.01
C ARG A 36 -26.13 -13.91 -1.82
N GLU A 37 -27.16 -14.43 -1.18
CA GLU A 37 -26.98 -15.34 -0.05
C GLU A 37 -26.31 -16.66 -0.49
N TYR A 38 -26.73 -17.23 -1.61
CA TYR A 38 -26.08 -18.44 -2.13
C TYR A 38 -24.61 -18.21 -2.52
N LEU A 39 -24.31 -17.06 -3.12
CA LEU A 39 -22.93 -16.69 -3.47
C LEU A 39 -22.01 -16.62 -2.24
N ARG A 40 -22.53 -16.20 -1.09
CA ARG A 40 -21.77 -16.21 0.17
C ARG A 40 -21.32 -17.63 0.52
N TYR A 41 -22.22 -18.61 0.49
CA TYR A 41 -21.87 -20.02 0.74
C TYR A 41 -20.94 -20.61 -0.31
N VAL A 42 -21.06 -20.20 -1.57
CA VAL A 42 -20.14 -20.63 -2.63
C VAL A 42 -18.74 -20.10 -2.36
N ASN A 43 -18.62 -18.84 -1.97
CA ASN A 43 -17.31 -18.24 -1.61
C ASN A 43 -16.70 -18.94 -0.40
N ASP A 44 -17.48 -19.21 0.64
CA ASP A 44 -17.02 -19.95 1.82
C ASP A 44 -16.52 -21.36 1.44
N ALA A 45 -17.21 -22.05 0.53
CA ALA A 45 -16.79 -23.35 0.04
C ALA A 45 -15.48 -23.28 -0.78
N PHE A 46 -15.29 -22.23 -1.59
CA PHE A 46 -14.04 -22.03 -2.32
C PHE A 46 -12.86 -21.77 -1.37
N VAL A 47 -13.08 -21.04 -0.29
CA VAL A 47 -12.04 -20.84 0.75
C VAL A 47 -11.59 -22.18 1.33
N ILE A 48 -12.52 -23.08 1.66
CA ILE A 48 -12.20 -24.41 2.20
C ILE A 48 -11.46 -25.28 1.18
N LEU A 49 -11.82 -25.19 -0.10
CA LEU A 49 -11.12 -25.92 -1.17
C LEU A 49 -9.70 -25.37 -1.37
N GLU A 50 -9.52 -24.04 -1.36
CA GLU A 50 -8.21 -23.42 -1.44
C GLU A 50 -7.32 -23.79 -0.24
N GLU A 51 -7.89 -23.89 0.97
CA GLU A 51 -7.20 -24.42 2.16
C GLU A 51 -6.71 -25.85 1.94
N GLY A 52 -7.58 -26.70 1.40
CA GLY A 52 -7.25 -28.09 1.08
C GLY A 52 -6.12 -28.18 0.04
N GLU A 53 -6.20 -27.41 -1.03
CA GLU A 53 -5.17 -27.34 -2.06
C GLU A 53 -3.82 -26.84 -1.48
N MET A 54 -3.85 -25.80 -0.64
CA MET A 54 -2.65 -25.33 0.06
C MET A 54 -2.04 -26.42 0.95
N HIS A 55 -2.88 -27.15 1.68
CA HIS A 55 -2.41 -28.26 2.56
C HIS A 55 -1.76 -29.37 1.75
N VAL A 56 -2.33 -29.73 0.61
CA VAL A 56 -1.75 -30.71 -0.31
C VAL A 56 -0.42 -30.21 -0.89
N HIS A 57 -0.34 -28.93 -1.28
CA HIS A 57 0.90 -28.32 -1.74
C HIS A 57 1.97 -28.28 -0.64
N GLU A 58 1.61 -27.94 0.59
CA GLU A 58 2.53 -27.97 1.74
C GLU A 58 3.06 -29.38 2.03
N MET A 59 2.24 -30.43 1.82
CA MET A 59 2.65 -31.82 1.99
C MET A 59 3.53 -32.36 0.84
N THR A 60 3.36 -31.81 -0.37
CA THR A 60 4.03 -32.33 -1.58
C THR A 60 5.24 -31.49 -2.02
N GLU A 61 5.26 -30.20 -1.70
CA GLU A 61 6.31 -29.28 -2.15
C GLU A 61 7.14 -28.70 -0.99
N SER A 62 8.17 -29.42 -0.57
CA SER A 62 9.24 -28.90 0.29
C SER A 62 10.12 -27.82 -0.37
N ARG A 63 9.79 -27.33 -1.56
CA ARG A 63 10.81 -26.61 -2.35
C ARG A 63 10.51 -25.19 -2.81
N ASN A 64 9.26 -24.71 -2.88
CA ASN A 64 9.01 -23.31 -3.24
C ASN A 64 7.70 -22.79 -2.65
N SER A 65 7.73 -22.37 -1.41
CA SER A 65 6.63 -21.58 -0.87
C SER A 65 6.63 -20.19 -1.50
N ARG A 66 5.50 -19.76 -2.06
CA ARG A 66 5.34 -18.49 -2.72
C ARG A 66 4.56 -17.52 -1.84
N VAL A 67 5.03 -16.27 -1.75
CA VAL A 67 4.34 -15.17 -1.08
C VAL A 67 4.14 -14.05 -2.08
N MET A 68 2.89 -13.57 -2.19
CA MET A 68 2.50 -12.47 -3.06
C MET A 68 2.25 -11.22 -2.22
N VAL A 69 3.10 -10.21 -2.33
CA VAL A 69 2.96 -8.96 -1.58
C VAL A 69 2.86 -7.77 -2.51
N SER A 70 1.96 -6.85 -2.22
CA SER A 70 1.86 -5.58 -2.92
C SER A 70 2.15 -4.43 -1.97
N CYS A 71 2.70 -3.36 -2.50
CA CYS A 71 2.97 -2.17 -1.72
C CYS A 71 2.74 -0.90 -2.55
N SER A 72 2.38 0.16 -1.88
CA SER A 72 2.39 1.52 -2.41
C SER A 72 3.59 2.33 -1.90
N ILE A 73 4.51 1.68 -1.15
CA ILE A 73 5.67 2.28 -0.50
C ILE A 73 6.92 1.60 -1.07
N ASN A 74 7.68 2.34 -1.86
CA ASN A 74 8.63 1.76 -2.81
C ASN A 74 9.80 1.01 -2.14
N LYS A 75 10.44 1.55 -1.11
CA LYS A 75 11.72 0.99 -0.63
C LYS A 75 11.65 0.24 0.67
N LEU A 76 10.67 0.52 1.48
CA LEU A 76 10.51 -0.13 2.78
C LEU A 76 10.50 -1.66 2.64
N MET A 77 9.81 -2.16 1.61
CA MET A 77 9.72 -3.59 1.35
C MET A 77 11.00 -4.21 0.81
N ASN A 78 11.80 -3.47 0.07
CA ASN A 78 13.05 -4.02 -0.48
C ASN A 78 13.98 -4.49 0.64
N THR A 79 14.19 -3.66 1.67
CA THR A 79 15.02 -4.01 2.82
C THR A 79 14.44 -5.18 3.64
N VAL A 80 13.11 -5.23 3.79
CA VAL A 80 12.42 -6.33 4.47
C VAL A 80 12.60 -7.64 3.71
N ILE A 81 12.37 -7.62 2.40
CA ILE A 81 12.50 -8.80 1.53
C ILE A 81 13.94 -9.29 1.50
N GLU A 82 14.92 -8.40 1.31
CA GLU A 82 16.34 -8.74 1.29
C GLU A 82 16.76 -9.43 2.59
N SER A 83 16.36 -8.86 3.73
CA SER A 83 16.67 -9.44 5.05
C SER A 83 16.00 -10.80 5.26
N TYR A 84 14.77 -11.00 4.77
CA TYR A 84 14.07 -12.28 4.90
C TYR A 84 14.66 -13.35 4.02
N VAL A 85 14.88 -13.05 2.74
CA VAL A 85 15.40 -14.01 1.74
C VAL A 85 16.81 -14.48 2.08
N SER A 86 17.64 -13.63 2.71
CA SER A 86 18.99 -14.02 3.14
C SER A 86 18.99 -15.19 4.14
N GLY A 87 17.93 -15.35 4.93
CA GLY A 87 17.73 -16.45 5.89
C GLY A 87 16.79 -17.57 5.40
N HIS A 88 16.07 -17.37 4.28
CA HIS A 88 15.00 -18.26 3.81
C HIS A 88 15.12 -18.57 2.32
N SER A 89 16.14 -19.31 1.93
CA SER A 89 16.50 -19.58 0.52
C SER A 89 15.45 -20.34 -0.31
N ASN A 90 14.43 -20.93 0.33
CA ASN A 90 13.40 -21.75 -0.31
C ASN A 90 12.06 -21.00 -0.49
N VAL A 91 12.02 -19.69 -0.24
CA VAL A 91 10.82 -18.89 -0.37
C VAL A 91 10.92 -17.97 -1.59
N LEU A 92 9.91 -18.02 -2.47
CA LEU A 92 9.77 -17.09 -3.57
C LEU A 92 8.83 -15.94 -3.15
N ILE A 93 9.38 -14.74 -3.02
CA ILE A 93 8.57 -13.55 -2.75
C ILE A 93 8.36 -12.81 -4.08
N HIS A 94 7.10 -12.60 -4.44
CA HIS A 94 6.71 -11.76 -5.56
C HIS A 94 6.18 -10.42 -5.03
N GLN A 95 6.91 -9.36 -5.31
CA GLN A 95 6.54 -8.00 -4.92
C GLN A 95 5.97 -7.24 -6.12
N SER A 96 4.84 -6.58 -5.92
CA SER A 96 4.27 -5.61 -6.85
C SER A 96 4.24 -4.21 -6.21
N LEU A 97 4.65 -3.20 -6.98
CA LEU A 97 4.50 -1.79 -6.59
C LEU A 97 3.37 -1.18 -7.39
N LEU A 98 2.28 -0.85 -6.72
CA LEU A 98 1.04 -0.39 -7.37
C LEU A 98 0.34 0.69 -6.53
N PRO A 99 -0.41 1.59 -7.19
CA PRO A 99 -1.40 2.44 -6.52
C PRO A 99 -2.43 1.62 -5.74
N ALA A 100 -2.93 2.16 -4.63
CA ALA A 100 -3.86 1.44 -3.74
C ALA A 100 -5.13 0.95 -4.46
N GLU A 101 -5.66 1.73 -5.40
CA GLU A 101 -6.81 1.36 -6.23
C GLU A 101 -6.57 0.10 -7.08
N ASN A 102 -5.35 -0.11 -7.53
CA ASN A 102 -4.99 -1.30 -8.31
C ASN A 102 -4.76 -2.52 -7.40
N ILE A 103 -4.30 -2.30 -6.16
CA ILE A 103 -4.14 -3.37 -5.17
C ILE A 103 -5.50 -3.97 -4.78
N VAL A 104 -6.59 -3.17 -4.73
CA VAL A 104 -7.95 -3.69 -4.52
C VAL A 104 -8.28 -4.79 -5.54
N HIS A 105 -8.00 -4.55 -6.81
CA HIS A 105 -8.25 -5.55 -7.86
C HIS A 105 -7.40 -6.82 -7.73
N GLN A 106 -6.20 -6.72 -7.17
CA GLN A 106 -5.40 -7.92 -6.88
C GLN A 106 -6.03 -8.77 -5.75
N PHE A 107 -6.59 -8.13 -4.71
CA PHE A 107 -7.32 -8.85 -3.68
C PHE A 107 -8.58 -9.53 -4.23
N GLU A 108 -9.34 -8.86 -5.10
CA GLU A 108 -10.52 -9.43 -5.76
C GLU A 108 -10.19 -10.66 -6.61
N ARG A 109 -8.99 -10.71 -7.19
CA ARG A 109 -8.51 -11.81 -8.04
C ARG A 109 -7.68 -12.85 -7.31
N ASN A 110 -7.52 -12.72 -5.98
CA ASN A 110 -6.62 -13.56 -5.18
C ASN A 110 -5.15 -13.56 -5.69
N GLU A 111 -4.69 -12.45 -6.26
CA GLU A 111 -3.33 -12.28 -6.79
C GLU A 111 -2.35 -11.72 -5.75
N VAL A 112 -2.80 -11.41 -4.54
CA VAL A 112 -2.00 -10.87 -3.43
C VAL A 112 -2.43 -11.47 -2.10
N ASP A 113 -1.46 -11.78 -1.24
CA ASP A 113 -1.71 -12.31 0.10
C ASP A 113 -1.93 -11.18 1.11
N PHE A 114 -1.08 -10.15 1.05
CA PHE A 114 -1.23 -8.94 1.83
C PHE A 114 -0.58 -7.74 1.15
N ALA A 115 -0.96 -6.54 1.56
CA ALA A 115 -0.42 -5.30 1.02
C ALA A 115 0.03 -4.35 2.12
N ILE A 116 1.07 -3.54 1.85
CA ILE A 116 1.58 -2.52 2.75
C ILE A 116 1.37 -1.16 2.12
N THR A 117 0.64 -0.30 2.83
CA THR A 117 0.23 1.01 2.32
C THR A 117 0.26 2.06 3.41
N PHE A 118 0.27 3.34 3.03
CA PHE A 118 0.11 4.46 3.95
C PHE A 118 -1.35 4.71 4.38
N ARG A 119 -2.31 3.94 3.86
CA ARG A 119 -3.74 4.15 4.08
C ARG A 119 -4.47 2.82 3.97
N PRO A 120 -5.61 2.69 4.68
CA PRO A 120 -6.49 1.55 4.49
C PRO A 120 -6.91 1.39 3.03
N ILE A 121 -6.80 0.17 2.51
CA ILE A 121 -7.46 -0.20 1.25
C ILE A 121 -8.89 -0.59 1.60
N GLN A 122 -9.86 0.11 1.01
CA GLN A 122 -11.28 -0.17 1.21
C GLN A 122 -11.74 -1.28 0.28
N GLY A 123 -12.41 -2.28 0.83
CA GLY A 123 -12.96 -3.38 0.04
C GLY A 123 -13.71 -4.39 0.90
N PRO A 124 -14.62 -5.19 0.32
CA PRO A 124 -15.29 -6.25 1.04
C PRO A 124 -14.27 -7.23 1.61
N GLN A 125 -14.46 -7.61 2.87
CA GLN A 125 -13.61 -8.61 3.55
C GLN A 125 -12.13 -8.25 3.65
N LEU A 126 -11.75 -6.99 3.42
CA LEU A 126 -10.40 -6.51 3.69
C LEU A 126 -10.30 -6.00 5.13
N GLU A 127 -9.24 -6.43 5.79
CA GLU A 127 -8.87 -6.01 7.15
C GLU A 127 -7.61 -5.14 7.07
N TRP A 128 -7.67 -3.95 7.67
CA TRP A 128 -6.53 -3.05 7.81
C TRP A 128 -5.94 -3.17 9.22
N ILE A 129 -4.65 -3.40 9.29
CA ILE A 129 -3.87 -3.48 10.53
C ILE A 129 -2.88 -2.32 10.54
N PRO A 130 -3.13 -1.25 11.32
CA PRO A 130 -2.16 -0.17 11.48
C PRO A 130 -0.92 -0.69 12.22
N ILE A 131 0.28 -0.33 11.77
CA ILE A 131 1.54 -0.76 12.37
C ILE A 131 2.21 0.40 13.10
N PHE A 132 2.47 1.53 12.41
CA PHE A 132 3.07 2.71 13.01
C PHE A 132 2.68 3.98 12.27
N LYS A 133 2.90 5.12 12.93
CA LYS A 133 2.78 6.44 12.32
C LYS A 133 4.15 6.94 11.85
N SER A 134 4.20 7.57 10.69
CA SER A 134 5.37 8.26 10.17
C SER A 134 5.01 9.73 9.99
N GLU A 135 5.78 10.62 10.59
CA GLU A 135 5.62 12.06 10.45
C GLU A 135 5.80 12.48 8.98
N LEU A 136 5.04 13.49 8.55
CA LEU A 136 5.18 14.09 7.23
C LEU A 136 6.08 15.31 7.32
N LEU A 137 7.20 15.28 6.62
CA LEU A 137 8.15 16.36 6.49
C LEU A 137 7.93 17.11 5.17
N VAL A 138 8.29 18.37 5.13
CA VAL A 138 8.39 19.15 3.90
C VAL A 138 9.87 19.16 3.48
N GLY A 139 10.18 18.50 2.36
CA GLY A 139 11.53 18.49 1.80
C GLY A 139 11.77 19.65 0.85
N VAL A 140 12.88 20.36 1.03
CA VAL A 140 13.30 21.47 0.17
C VAL A 140 14.78 21.34 -0.22
N SER A 141 15.17 21.94 -1.35
CA SER A 141 16.59 22.04 -1.70
C SER A 141 17.35 22.91 -0.70
N LYS A 142 18.66 22.71 -0.60
CA LYS A 142 19.55 23.55 0.24
C LYS A 142 19.53 25.04 -0.16
N ASN A 143 19.13 25.36 -1.38
CA ASN A 143 19.04 26.72 -1.91
C ASN A 143 17.63 27.31 -1.81
N HIS A 144 16.68 26.60 -1.24
CA HIS A 144 15.31 27.06 -1.07
C HIS A 144 15.24 28.18 -0.01
N PRO A 145 14.37 29.19 -0.15
CA PRO A 145 14.20 30.25 0.87
C PRO A 145 13.89 29.71 2.28
N PHE A 146 13.31 28.52 2.37
CA PHE A 146 13.01 27.88 3.66
C PHE A 146 14.15 27.00 4.21
N ALA A 147 15.26 26.82 3.50
CA ALA A 147 16.35 25.94 3.91
C ALA A 147 17.04 26.32 5.24
N ASN A 148 16.86 27.56 5.71
CA ASN A 148 17.40 28.02 7.00
C ASN A 148 16.38 27.89 8.16
N LYS A 149 15.20 27.30 7.91
CA LYS A 149 14.18 27.06 8.92
C LYS A 149 14.23 25.59 9.38
N ALA A 150 13.88 25.32 10.64
CA ALA A 150 13.65 23.98 11.14
C ALA A 150 12.18 23.55 10.95
N SER A 151 11.26 24.53 10.92
CA SER A 151 9.83 24.28 10.81
C SER A 151 9.13 25.32 9.93
N ILE A 152 7.93 24.98 9.49
CA ILE A 152 7.08 25.81 8.64
C ILE A 152 5.63 25.64 9.09
N ARG A 153 4.82 26.68 8.96
CA ARG A 153 3.37 26.57 9.19
C ARG A 153 2.70 26.05 7.93
N LEU A 154 1.61 25.32 8.10
CA LEU A 154 0.86 24.75 6.98
C LEU A 154 0.44 25.82 5.96
N GLN A 155 -0.01 27.00 6.44
CA GLN A 155 -0.40 28.11 5.59
C GLN A 155 0.75 28.69 4.73
N ASP A 156 2.00 28.59 5.18
CA ASP A 156 3.15 29.06 4.41
C ASP A 156 3.43 28.22 3.15
N LEU A 157 2.76 27.05 3.03
CA LEU A 157 2.83 26.17 1.87
C LEU A 157 1.86 26.55 0.74
N ALA A 158 0.86 27.41 1.01
CA ALA A 158 -0.26 27.68 0.08
C ALA A 158 0.17 28.20 -1.29
N ASP A 159 1.25 28.99 -1.34
CA ASP A 159 1.74 29.59 -2.58
C ASP A 159 2.97 28.89 -3.17
N GLN A 160 3.39 27.79 -2.56
CA GLN A 160 4.60 27.08 -2.98
C GLN A 160 4.30 26.06 -4.08
N PRO A 161 5.22 25.90 -5.04
CA PRO A 161 5.12 24.87 -6.07
C PRO A 161 5.50 23.50 -5.51
N PHE A 162 4.66 22.50 -5.71
CA PHE A 162 4.90 21.12 -5.28
C PHE A 162 5.33 20.21 -6.42
N VAL A 163 6.17 19.25 -6.07
CA VAL A 163 6.43 18.03 -6.85
C VAL A 163 5.80 16.87 -6.10
N CYS A 164 5.16 15.98 -6.83
CA CYS A 164 4.50 14.82 -6.27
C CYS A 164 4.83 13.54 -7.04
N ASN A 165 4.93 12.42 -6.33
CA ASN A 165 4.91 11.11 -6.96
C ASN A 165 3.47 10.78 -7.37
N ASN A 166 3.27 10.33 -8.62
CA ASN A 166 1.95 9.97 -9.13
C ASN A 166 1.65 8.47 -8.99
N VAL A 167 2.51 7.71 -8.29
CA VAL A 167 2.27 6.33 -7.89
C VAL A 167 2.07 6.28 -6.37
N GLY A 168 1.06 5.55 -5.94
CA GLY A 168 0.76 5.40 -4.52
C GLY A 168 -0.18 6.47 -3.95
N ALA A 169 -0.02 6.79 -2.68
CA ALA A 169 -0.91 7.68 -1.94
C ALA A 169 -0.47 9.14 -1.90
N ASP A 170 0.69 9.48 -2.45
CA ASP A 170 1.36 10.77 -2.24
C ASP A 170 0.50 11.97 -2.65
N MET A 171 -0.15 11.88 -3.82
CA MET A 171 -1.05 12.93 -4.29
C MET A 171 -2.26 13.14 -3.37
N VAL A 172 -2.84 12.06 -2.88
CA VAL A 172 -4.00 12.13 -1.99
C VAL A 172 -3.60 12.70 -0.63
N ILE A 173 -2.44 12.29 -0.10
CA ILE A 173 -1.87 12.81 1.14
C ILE A 173 -1.60 14.33 1.01
N LEU A 174 -1.01 14.76 -0.10
CA LEU A 174 -0.75 16.17 -0.39
C LEU A 174 -2.05 16.98 -0.44
N GLN A 175 -3.06 16.48 -1.17
CA GLN A 175 -4.36 17.15 -1.28
C GLN A 175 -5.06 17.28 0.07
N GLU A 176 -5.07 16.22 0.88
CA GLU A 176 -5.70 16.22 2.20
C GLU A 176 -5.00 17.19 3.16
N LEU A 177 -3.66 17.18 3.19
CA LEU A 177 -2.90 18.10 4.02
C LEU A 177 -3.15 19.55 3.62
N CYS A 178 -3.15 19.88 2.33
CA CYS A 178 -3.45 21.22 1.84
C CYS A 178 -4.90 21.63 2.15
N ALA A 179 -5.86 20.70 2.06
CA ALA A 179 -7.25 20.98 2.42
C ALA A 179 -7.43 21.32 3.90
N VAL A 180 -6.67 20.69 4.81
CA VAL A 180 -6.61 21.09 6.24
C VAL A 180 -6.15 22.53 6.38
N GLY A 181 -5.17 22.97 5.58
CA GLY A 181 -4.70 24.36 5.53
C GLY A 181 -5.65 25.33 4.80
N GLY A 182 -6.76 24.85 4.24
CA GLY A 182 -7.74 25.68 3.52
C GLY A 182 -7.31 26.09 2.10
N PHE A 183 -6.38 25.38 1.48
CA PHE A 183 -5.89 25.66 0.13
C PHE A 183 -5.77 24.37 -0.71
N SER A 184 -5.56 24.53 -2.02
CA SER A 184 -5.24 23.42 -2.93
C SER A 184 -3.75 23.45 -3.29
N PRO A 185 -3.08 22.29 -3.46
CA PRO A 185 -1.67 22.28 -3.82
C PRO A 185 -1.43 22.89 -5.21
N LYS A 186 -0.39 23.72 -5.32
CA LYS A 186 0.10 24.20 -6.62
C LYS A 186 1.08 23.19 -7.20
N LEU A 187 0.54 22.19 -7.89
CA LEU A 187 1.35 21.14 -8.49
C LEU A 187 2.11 21.68 -9.71
N SER A 188 3.43 21.62 -9.68
CA SER A 188 4.30 21.99 -10.79
C SER A 188 4.76 20.82 -11.62
N PHE A 189 4.90 19.65 -10.96
CA PHE A 189 5.40 18.45 -11.61
C PHE A 189 4.93 17.19 -10.88
N GLU A 190 4.62 16.14 -11.64
CA GLU A 190 4.34 14.80 -11.12
C GLU A 190 5.07 13.74 -11.96
N SER A 191 5.56 12.68 -11.32
CA SER A 191 6.24 11.58 -11.98
C SER A 191 6.12 10.31 -11.14
N ASN A 192 6.27 9.15 -11.78
CA ASN A 192 6.49 7.89 -11.09
C ASN A 192 7.98 7.56 -10.91
N ASP A 193 8.87 8.40 -11.42
CA ASP A 193 10.32 8.26 -11.25
C ASP A 193 10.79 9.06 -10.03
N GLY A 194 10.91 8.38 -8.89
CA GLY A 194 11.35 8.98 -7.63
C GLY A 194 12.78 9.53 -7.67
N GLN A 195 13.67 8.97 -8.52
CA GLN A 195 15.02 9.50 -8.71
C GLN A 195 14.96 10.85 -9.42
N PHE A 196 14.19 10.94 -10.49
CA PHE A 196 14.00 12.18 -11.24
C PHE A 196 13.34 13.27 -10.39
N ILE A 197 12.35 12.92 -9.56
CA ILE A 197 11.77 13.83 -8.55
C ILE A 197 12.87 14.36 -7.63
N GLY A 198 13.70 13.48 -7.08
CA GLY A 198 14.82 13.86 -6.22
C GLY A 198 15.81 14.82 -6.90
N GLU A 199 16.15 14.59 -8.16
CA GLU A 199 17.04 15.45 -8.94
C GLU A 199 16.45 16.84 -9.20
N ILE A 200 15.17 16.92 -9.54
CA ILE A 200 14.46 18.18 -9.73
C ILE A 200 14.42 18.98 -8.42
N LEU A 201 14.05 18.33 -7.31
CA LEU A 201 13.98 18.97 -6.01
C LEU A 201 15.33 19.54 -5.55
N GLN A 202 16.45 18.96 -5.98
CA GLN A 202 17.77 19.52 -5.67
C GLN A 202 18.10 20.81 -6.42
N ARG A 203 17.52 21.03 -7.58
CA ARG A 203 17.86 22.14 -8.50
C ARG A 203 16.92 23.32 -8.37
N ASP A 204 15.66 23.07 -8.02
CA ASP A 204 14.59 24.05 -8.11
C ASP A 204 14.01 24.44 -6.74
N ARG A 205 13.16 25.47 -6.74
CA ARG A 205 12.47 26.00 -5.56
C ARG A 205 11.12 25.29 -5.32
N MET A 206 11.06 23.99 -5.60
CA MET A 206 9.87 23.18 -5.38
C MET A 206 9.94 22.48 -4.04
N LEU A 207 8.77 22.10 -3.51
CA LEU A 207 8.58 21.35 -2.28
C LEU A 207 8.12 19.93 -2.58
N ALA A 208 8.43 19.00 -1.71
CA ALA A 208 7.76 17.70 -1.65
C ALA A 208 7.31 17.40 -0.22
N LEU A 209 6.17 16.71 -0.09
CA LEU A 209 5.86 16.03 1.16
C LEU A 209 6.59 14.69 1.17
N ILE A 210 7.29 14.42 2.26
CA ILE A 210 8.12 13.22 2.40
C ILE A 210 7.81 12.60 3.75
N PRO A 211 7.30 11.36 3.82
CA PRO A 211 7.24 10.63 5.07
C PRO A 211 8.64 10.55 5.72
N ALA A 212 8.73 10.72 7.02
CA ALA A 212 9.99 10.65 7.77
C ALA A 212 10.73 9.34 7.51
N LEU A 213 9.97 8.25 7.28
CA LEU A 213 10.51 6.97 6.86
C LEU A 213 11.30 7.05 5.55
N ASP A 214 10.73 7.68 4.52
CA ASP A 214 11.39 7.81 3.21
C ASP A 214 12.58 8.78 3.30
N TYR A 215 12.44 9.83 4.11
CA TYR A 215 13.53 10.75 4.40
C TYR A 215 14.72 10.03 5.06
N TYR A 216 14.46 9.19 6.06
CA TYR A 216 15.47 8.36 6.71
C TYR A 216 16.23 7.47 5.72
N GLU A 217 15.52 6.81 4.80
CA GLU A 217 16.14 5.95 3.77
C GLU A 217 17.10 6.73 2.86
N VAL A 218 16.70 7.95 2.45
CA VAL A 218 17.57 8.82 1.64
C VAL A 218 18.77 9.29 2.46
N ALA A 219 18.56 9.76 3.68
CA ALA A 219 19.59 10.34 4.52
C ALA A 219 20.65 9.32 4.97
N THR A 220 20.27 8.06 5.14
CA THR A 220 21.17 6.96 5.52
C THR A 220 21.79 6.21 4.32
N GLY A 221 21.63 6.72 3.10
CA GLY A 221 22.26 6.18 1.91
C GLY A 221 21.51 5.04 1.24
N GLY A 222 20.25 4.78 1.61
CA GLY A 222 19.38 3.79 0.97
C GLY A 222 19.06 4.10 -0.51
N PHE A 223 19.39 5.31 -0.98
CA PHE A 223 19.25 5.73 -2.37
C PHE A 223 20.60 6.15 -2.96
N ALA A 224 21.18 5.33 -3.81
CA ALA A 224 22.36 5.73 -4.54
C ALA A 224 22.06 6.99 -5.38
N ASN A 225 22.94 8.00 -5.28
CA ASN A 225 22.88 9.23 -6.05
C ASN A 225 21.78 10.25 -5.72
N ILE A 226 20.96 10.04 -4.69
CA ILE A 226 20.03 11.08 -4.22
C ILE A 226 20.61 11.72 -2.96
N GLN A 227 20.84 13.03 -3.01
CA GLN A 227 21.22 13.80 -1.83
C GLN A 227 19.98 14.05 -0.96
N PRO A 228 20.09 13.98 0.38
CA PRO A 228 18.97 14.33 1.24
C PRO A 228 18.61 15.81 1.06
N LEU A 229 17.32 16.06 1.02
CA LEU A 229 16.75 17.41 1.06
C LEU A 229 16.94 18.01 2.46
N HIS A 230 16.70 19.31 2.60
CA HIS A 230 16.56 19.91 3.91
C HIS A 230 15.13 19.64 4.41
N PRO A 231 14.95 18.95 5.55
CA PRO A 231 13.63 18.61 6.09
C PRO A 231 13.09 19.75 6.94
N LEU A 232 11.79 20.00 6.85
CA LEU A 232 11.05 20.95 7.66
C LEU A 232 9.88 20.26 8.32
N VAL A 233 9.65 20.49 9.61
CA VAL A 233 8.46 20.03 10.32
C VAL A 233 7.33 21.04 10.13
N ILE A 234 6.09 20.55 10.05
CA ILE A 234 4.89 21.41 10.06
C ILE A 234 4.55 21.71 11.52
N SER A 235 4.74 22.96 11.95
CA SER A 235 4.73 23.33 13.37
C SER A 235 3.34 23.53 13.99
N ASP A 236 2.32 23.71 13.17
CA ASP A 236 0.94 24.04 13.60
C ASP A 236 -0.08 22.93 13.28
N TYR A 237 0.39 21.77 12.82
CA TYR A 237 -0.44 20.61 12.54
C TYR A 237 0.33 19.31 12.74
N ASP A 238 -0.27 18.33 13.42
CA ASP A 238 0.29 16.97 13.57
C ASP A 238 0.14 16.19 12.25
N ALA A 239 1.04 16.47 11.30
CA ALA A 239 1.04 15.88 9.98
C ALA A 239 1.73 14.51 10.00
N HIS A 240 0.97 13.44 9.77
CA HIS A 240 1.51 12.09 9.72
C HIS A 240 0.75 11.19 8.75
N VAL A 241 1.39 10.12 8.30
CA VAL A 241 0.76 8.99 7.63
C VAL A 241 0.84 7.76 8.52
N THR A 242 -0.10 6.84 8.37
CA THR A 242 -0.04 5.56 9.08
C THR A 242 0.36 4.47 8.09
N VAL A 243 1.49 3.82 8.37
CA VAL A 243 1.87 2.60 7.66
C VAL A 243 1.09 1.44 8.23
N GLY A 244 0.48 0.65 7.38
CA GLY A 244 -0.27 -0.52 7.82
C GLY A 244 -0.35 -1.60 6.76
N ILE A 245 -0.91 -2.72 7.16
CA ILE A 245 -1.04 -3.92 6.36
C ILE A 245 -2.52 -4.19 6.09
N THR A 246 -2.87 -4.37 4.83
CA THR A 246 -4.18 -4.87 4.40
C THR A 246 -4.06 -6.33 4.03
N LYS A 247 -4.98 -7.15 4.49
CA LYS A 247 -5.14 -8.56 4.11
C LYS A 247 -6.62 -8.92 4.02
N ARG A 248 -6.92 -10.07 3.44
CA ARG A 248 -8.29 -10.62 3.50
C ARG A 248 -8.56 -11.18 4.88
N ALA A 249 -9.73 -10.86 5.44
CA ALA A 249 -10.19 -11.40 6.73
C ALA A 249 -10.78 -12.82 6.58
N ASP A 250 -11.29 -13.13 5.39
CA ASP A 250 -11.97 -14.38 5.06
C ASP A 250 -11.07 -15.44 4.40
N LYS A 251 -9.80 -15.09 4.10
CA LYS A 251 -8.87 -16.03 3.46
C LYS A 251 -7.75 -16.43 4.41
N PRO A 252 -7.59 -17.72 4.69
CA PRO A 252 -6.47 -18.21 5.47
C PRO A 252 -5.16 -18.03 4.68
N MET A 253 -4.10 -17.71 5.40
CA MET A 253 -2.75 -17.67 4.85
C MET A 253 -2.04 -18.98 5.13
N ASN A 254 -1.24 -19.47 4.18
CA ASN A 254 -0.35 -20.58 4.42
C ASN A 254 0.74 -20.22 5.46
N ARG A 255 1.46 -21.22 5.95
CA ARG A 255 2.47 -21.05 7.00
C ARG A 255 3.56 -20.05 6.60
N THR A 256 4.10 -20.16 5.39
CA THR A 256 5.17 -19.28 4.91
C THR A 256 4.71 -17.84 4.79
N THR A 257 3.50 -17.61 4.29
CA THR A 257 2.92 -16.26 4.21
C THR A 257 2.72 -15.66 5.61
N LYS A 258 2.25 -16.45 6.59
CA LYS A 258 2.13 -16.01 8.00
C LYS A 258 3.48 -15.65 8.59
N GLU A 259 4.50 -16.50 8.42
CA GLU A 259 5.85 -16.26 8.91
C GLU A 259 6.45 -14.99 8.29
N PHE A 260 6.29 -14.79 6.98
CA PHE A 260 6.76 -13.58 6.31
C PHE A 260 5.98 -12.33 6.74
N LEU A 261 4.67 -12.43 6.96
CA LEU A 261 3.84 -11.34 7.46
C LEU A 261 4.29 -10.88 8.86
N GLU A 262 4.51 -11.82 9.80
CA GLU A 262 5.00 -11.48 11.15
C GLU A 262 6.41 -10.90 11.10
N PHE A 263 7.31 -11.49 10.30
CA PHE A 263 8.64 -10.92 10.07
C PHE A 263 8.56 -9.49 9.53
N THR A 264 7.64 -9.24 8.61
CA THR A 264 7.40 -7.91 8.02
C THR A 264 6.95 -6.92 9.09
N LYS A 265 5.98 -7.29 9.94
CA LYS A 265 5.51 -6.44 11.04
C LYS A 265 6.65 -6.06 11.99
N ASP A 266 7.43 -7.05 12.42
CA ASP A 266 8.56 -6.84 13.33
C ASP A 266 9.62 -5.94 12.70
N SER A 267 9.91 -6.13 11.42
CA SER A 267 10.86 -5.32 10.67
C SER A 267 10.40 -3.87 10.54
N LEU A 268 9.10 -3.66 10.27
CA LEU A 268 8.49 -2.35 10.17
C LEU A 268 8.52 -1.60 11.51
N LEU A 269 8.21 -2.28 12.63
CA LEU A 269 8.26 -1.69 13.96
C LEU A 269 9.70 -1.32 14.37
N LYS A 270 10.68 -2.19 14.09
CA LYS A 270 12.10 -1.86 14.31
C LYS A 270 12.54 -0.66 13.49
N ARG A 271 12.09 -0.58 12.25
CA ARG A 271 12.41 0.55 11.37
C ARG A 271 11.78 1.84 11.87
N SER A 272 10.53 1.81 12.34
CA SER A 272 9.88 2.98 12.95
C SER A 272 10.69 3.53 14.11
N ALA A 273 11.15 2.68 15.02
CA ALA A 273 11.97 3.11 16.15
C ALA A 273 13.29 3.80 15.72
N LEU A 274 13.95 3.29 14.66
CA LEU A 274 15.16 3.90 14.10
C LEU A 274 14.86 5.27 13.45
N VAL A 275 13.71 5.39 12.79
CA VAL A 275 13.26 6.66 12.18
C VAL A 275 12.97 7.68 13.27
N ASP A 276 12.28 7.32 14.34
CA ASP A 276 11.98 8.21 15.46
C ASP A 276 13.26 8.72 16.12
N GLU A 277 14.22 7.84 16.44
CA GLU A 277 15.51 8.21 16.99
C GLU A 277 16.28 9.17 16.05
N PHE A 278 16.24 8.90 14.76
CA PHE A 278 16.92 9.73 13.76
C PHE A 278 16.31 11.13 13.66
N ILE A 279 14.97 11.25 13.67
CA ILE A 279 14.26 12.54 13.62
C ILE A 279 14.54 13.35 14.90
N ASP A 280 14.58 12.69 16.06
CA ASP A 280 14.94 13.35 17.32
C ASP A 280 16.38 13.90 17.30
N GLN A 281 17.34 13.17 16.71
CA GLN A 281 18.73 13.62 16.55
C GLN A 281 18.88 14.83 15.62
N LEU A 282 17.96 15.01 14.66
CA LEU A 282 17.95 16.17 13.78
C LEU A 282 17.42 17.44 14.46
N ASN A 283 16.97 17.37 15.72
CA ASN A 283 16.32 18.46 16.48
C ASN A 283 15.14 19.07 15.72
N LEU A 284 14.36 18.25 15.05
CA LEU A 284 13.19 18.65 14.29
C LEU A 284 11.90 18.60 15.13
N ARG A 285 11.95 18.10 16.36
CA ARG A 285 10.83 18.06 17.33
C ARG A 285 11.01 19.09 18.44
#